data_b08daa373c67aee25d9a3cfa4388507b
#
_entry.id   b08daa373c67aee25d9a3cfa4388507b
#
_cell.length_a   1.000
_cell.length_b   1.000
_cell.length_c   1.000
_cell.angle_alpha   90.00
_cell.angle_beta   90.00
_cell.angle_gamma   90.00
#
_symmetry.space_group_name_H-M   'P 1'
#
loop_
_entity.id
_entity.type
_entity.pdbx_description
1 polymer ?
#
loop_
_entity_poly.entity_id
_entity_poly.type
_entity_poly.pdbx_seq_one_letter_code
_entity_poly.pdbx_strand_id
1 'polypeptide(L)'
;EIVADKSAKPLAEIEAEAREADPPRGFTDALTWATKAGYGLIAEIKKASPSKGLIRANFDAKKLALAFQAGGASCLSVLTDGPSFQGAKTFLTAARTATTLPVLRKDFMYDTYQVAEARAIGADCILIIMASVSDAQADELEQAAFDWGMDALIEVHDSAELDRALQLKSPLIGINNRNLKTFETTLDTTRLLSQRVPDGRLIVSESGLSTSDDLADMARVGARSFLIGESLMRQSDVAGATQTLLANPTLAGAA
;
A
#
# COMPACT_ATOMS: atom_id res chain seq x y z
N GLU A 1 2.83 -21.02 5.44
CA GLU A 1 3.92 -20.22 4.87
C GLU A 1 4.82 -19.71 5.99
N ILE A 2 4.38 -18.89 6.96
CA ILE A 2 5.18 -18.34 8.07
C ILE A 2 5.98 -19.42 8.83
N VAL A 3 5.38 -20.57 9.16
CA VAL A 3 6.05 -21.67 9.87
C VAL A 3 7.20 -22.22 9.03
N ALA A 4 7.01 -22.36 7.73
CA ALA A 4 8.04 -22.83 6.82
C ALA A 4 9.18 -21.79 6.69
N ASP A 5 8.83 -20.52 6.60
CA ASP A 5 9.80 -19.42 6.53
C ASP A 5 10.65 -19.35 7.80
N LYS A 6 10.02 -19.41 8.99
CA LYS A 6 10.73 -19.46 10.28
C LYS A 6 11.64 -20.67 10.43
N SER A 7 11.24 -21.80 9.84
CA SER A 7 12.06 -23.02 9.86
C SER A 7 13.24 -22.94 8.88
N ALA A 8 13.04 -22.27 7.75
CA ALA A 8 14.08 -22.10 6.73
C ALA A 8 15.11 -21.03 7.14
N LYS A 9 14.66 -19.97 7.82
CA LYS A 9 15.51 -18.86 8.28
C LYS A 9 15.08 -18.42 9.67
N PRO A 10 15.90 -18.64 10.72
CA PRO A 10 15.59 -18.22 12.08
C PRO A 10 15.42 -16.69 12.22
N LEU A 11 14.63 -16.24 13.21
CA LEU A 11 14.36 -14.82 13.46
C LEU A 11 15.66 -13.99 13.61
N ALA A 12 16.63 -14.49 14.38
CA ALA A 12 17.89 -13.79 14.59
C ALA A 12 18.67 -13.50 13.29
N GLU A 13 18.56 -14.38 12.30
CA GLU A 13 19.19 -14.22 10.99
C GLU A 13 18.45 -13.16 10.16
N ILE A 14 17.11 -13.20 10.14
CA ILE A 14 16.28 -12.18 9.50
C ILE A 14 16.52 -10.80 10.12
N GLU A 15 16.60 -10.71 11.45
CA GLU A 15 16.90 -9.44 12.13
C GLU A 15 18.29 -8.90 11.80
N ALA A 16 19.28 -9.78 11.63
CA ALA A 16 20.62 -9.35 11.21
C ALA A 16 20.57 -8.74 9.81
N GLU A 17 19.89 -9.39 8.85
CA GLU A 17 19.69 -8.85 7.51
C GLU A 17 18.88 -7.53 7.51
N ALA A 18 17.87 -7.43 8.36
CA ALA A 18 17.06 -6.21 8.51
C ALA A 18 17.89 -5.02 9.00
N ARG A 19 18.88 -5.25 9.89
CA ARG A 19 19.81 -4.21 10.37
C ARG A 19 20.82 -3.77 9.30
N GLU A 20 21.19 -4.65 8.38
CA GLU A 20 22.10 -4.35 7.27
C GLU A 20 21.40 -3.70 6.08
N ALA A 21 20.07 -3.79 6.00
CA ALA A 21 19.32 -3.20 4.90
C ALA A 21 19.39 -1.67 4.91
N ASP A 22 19.37 -1.05 3.71
CA ASP A 22 19.35 0.41 3.58
C ASP A 22 18.22 1.04 4.41
N PRO A 23 18.41 2.21 5.02
CA PRO A 23 17.39 2.86 5.85
C PRO A 23 16.04 3.00 5.13
N PRO A 24 14.91 2.97 5.87
CA PRO A 24 13.60 3.26 5.30
C PRO A 24 13.54 4.66 4.67
N ARG A 25 12.76 4.79 3.60
CA ARG A 25 12.69 6.01 2.77
C ARG A 25 11.59 6.99 3.16
N GLY A 26 10.88 6.76 4.27
CA GLY A 26 9.81 7.65 4.75
C GLY A 26 8.56 7.58 3.84
N PHE A 27 7.79 6.52 3.96
CA PHE A 27 6.60 6.27 3.12
C PHE A 27 5.51 7.30 3.37
N THR A 28 5.21 7.58 4.64
CA THR A 28 4.25 8.60 5.05
C THR A 28 4.66 10.00 4.61
N ASP A 29 5.94 10.34 4.75
CA ASP A 29 6.47 11.65 4.36
C ASP A 29 6.32 11.90 2.86
N ALA A 30 6.60 10.88 2.03
CA ALA A 30 6.45 10.97 0.58
C ALA A 30 5.00 11.25 0.17
N LEU A 31 4.03 10.57 0.79
CA LEU A 31 2.60 10.82 0.55
C LEU A 31 2.18 12.20 1.06
N THR A 32 2.59 12.57 2.27
CA THR A 32 2.29 13.88 2.86
C THR A 32 2.81 15.02 1.99
N TRP A 33 4.01 14.86 1.45
CA TRP A 33 4.58 15.86 0.56
C TRP A 33 3.80 15.96 -0.76
N ALA A 34 3.45 14.83 -1.38
CA ALA A 34 2.72 14.78 -2.64
C ALA A 34 1.33 15.42 -2.53
N THR A 35 0.62 15.21 -1.40
CA THR A 35 -0.74 15.73 -1.20
C THR A 35 -0.80 17.26 -0.99
N LYS A 36 0.32 17.94 -0.75
CA LYS A 36 0.37 19.40 -0.63
C LYS A 36 0.10 20.11 -1.96
N ALA A 37 0.56 19.54 -3.06
CA ALA A 37 0.46 20.14 -4.39
C ALA A 37 -0.40 19.34 -5.36
N GLY A 38 -0.82 18.13 -4.99
CA GLY A 38 -1.55 17.24 -5.89
C GLY A 38 -2.15 16.03 -5.17
N TYR A 39 -1.90 14.86 -5.72
CA TYR A 39 -2.32 13.57 -5.20
C TYR A 39 -1.12 12.71 -4.82
N GLY A 40 -1.22 11.97 -3.71
CA GLY A 40 -0.28 10.92 -3.36
C GLY A 40 -0.68 9.61 -4.03
N LEU A 41 0.14 9.07 -4.93
CA LEU A 41 -0.13 7.78 -5.57
C LEU A 41 0.80 6.70 -5.03
N ILE A 42 0.21 5.66 -4.45
CA ILE A 42 0.83 4.37 -4.19
C ILE A 42 0.52 3.48 -5.40
N ALA A 43 1.49 3.33 -6.31
CA ALA A 43 1.31 2.53 -7.51
C ALA A 43 1.57 1.05 -7.21
N GLU A 44 0.57 0.19 -7.44
CA GLU A 44 0.63 -1.22 -7.08
C GLU A 44 1.15 -2.10 -8.22
N ILE A 45 2.27 -2.79 -7.97
CA ILE A 45 2.87 -3.79 -8.83
C ILE A 45 2.25 -5.16 -8.49
N LYS A 46 1.32 -5.60 -9.35
CA LYS A 46 0.51 -6.80 -9.14
C LYS A 46 0.40 -7.64 -10.40
N LYS A 47 0.87 -8.90 -10.34
CA LYS A 47 0.86 -9.84 -11.48
C LYS A 47 -0.52 -10.45 -11.70
N ALA A 48 -1.18 -10.87 -10.63
CA ALA A 48 -2.48 -11.53 -10.64
C ALA A 48 -3.29 -11.14 -9.41
N SER A 49 -4.59 -11.46 -9.38
CA SER A 49 -5.44 -11.35 -8.18
C SER A 49 -6.53 -12.43 -8.19
N PRO A 50 -7.06 -12.82 -7.01
CA PRO A 50 -8.15 -13.80 -6.92
C PRO A 50 -9.39 -13.40 -7.73
N SER A 51 -9.74 -12.12 -7.73
CA SER A 51 -10.96 -11.62 -8.40
C SER A 51 -10.83 -11.43 -9.92
N LYS A 52 -9.59 -11.33 -10.45
CA LYS A 52 -9.36 -10.97 -11.89
C LYS A 52 -8.42 -11.93 -12.61
N GLY A 53 -7.88 -12.93 -11.91
CA GLY A 53 -6.88 -13.84 -12.47
C GLY A 53 -5.59 -13.11 -12.87
N LEU A 54 -4.96 -13.55 -13.95
CA LEU A 54 -3.74 -12.93 -14.46
C LEU A 54 -4.01 -11.52 -15.01
N ILE A 55 -3.38 -10.51 -14.44
CA ILE A 55 -3.54 -9.10 -14.83
C ILE A 55 -2.51 -8.72 -15.91
N ARG A 56 -1.25 -9.16 -15.73
CA ARG A 56 -0.16 -8.84 -16.66
C ARG A 56 0.71 -10.05 -16.93
N ALA A 57 0.68 -10.57 -18.15
CA ALA A 57 1.48 -11.74 -18.57
C ALA A 57 2.97 -11.38 -18.69
N ASN A 58 3.28 -10.25 -19.36
CA ASN A 58 4.66 -9.75 -19.45
C ASN A 58 4.98 -8.90 -18.22
N PHE A 59 5.29 -9.58 -17.10
CA PHE A 59 5.52 -8.98 -15.81
C PHE A 59 7.01 -8.83 -15.51
N ASP A 60 7.44 -7.61 -15.24
CA ASP A 60 8.80 -7.26 -14.81
C ASP A 60 8.72 -6.15 -13.76
N ALA A 61 8.92 -6.51 -12.49
CA ALA A 61 8.75 -5.59 -11.36
C ALA A 61 9.68 -4.37 -11.45
N LYS A 62 10.92 -4.55 -11.94
CA LYS A 62 11.89 -3.46 -12.13
C LYS A 62 11.41 -2.46 -13.18
N LYS A 63 10.97 -2.94 -14.35
CA LYS A 63 10.48 -2.06 -15.43
C LYS A 63 9.21 -1.33 -15.02
N LEU A 64 8.32 -2.01 -14.32
CA LEU A 64 7.08 -1.41 -13.81
C LEU A 64 7.36 -0.33 -12.76
N ALA A 65 8.28 -0.57 -11.83
CA ALA A 65 8.69 0.41 -10.83
C ALA A 65 9.24 1.69 -11.49
N LEU A 66 10.12 1.54 -12.48
CA LEU A 66 10.67 2.68 -13.26
C LEU A 66 9.57 3.44 -14.02
N ALA A 67 8.61 2.72 -14.62
CA ALA A 67 7.49 3.34 -15.34
C ALA A 67 6.58 4.12 -14.38
N PHE A 68 6.27 3.58 -13.21
CA PHE A 68 5.48 4.26 -12.18
C PHE A 68 6.21 5.50 -11.64
N GLN A 69 7.52 5.40 -11.38
CA GLN A 69 8.31 6.57 -10.96
C GLN A 69 8.31 7.65 -12.06
N ALA A 70 8.53 7.29 -13.33
CA ALA A 70 8.46 8.22 -14.44
C ALA A 70 7.07 8.84 -14.63
N GLY A 71 6.01 8.08 -14.27
CA GLY A 71 4.63 8.53 -14.29
C GLY A 71 4.23 9.47 -13.13
N GLY A 72 5.10 9.66 -12.14
CA GLY A 72 4.85 10.55 -11.01
C GLY A 72 4.24 9.87 -9.78
N ALA A 73 4.34 8.55 -9.65
CA ALA A 73 3.96 7.86 -8.41
C ALA A 73 4.80 8.37 -7.23
N SER A 74 4.20 8.47 -6.05
CA SER A 74 4.85 8.91 -4.81
C SER A 74 5.49 7.74 -4.06
N CYS A 75 4.84 6.58 -4.11
CA CYS A 75 5.25 5.35 -3.46
C CYS A 75 4.90 4.15 -4.36
N LEU A 76 5.47 2.99 -4.05
CA LEU A 76 5.11 1.72 -4.67
C LEU A 76 4.43 0.81 -3.65
N SER A 77 3.55 -0.06 -4.12
CA SER A 77 3.03 -1.22 -3.39
C SER A 77 3.40 -2.47 -4.17
N VAL A 78 4.02 -3.46 -3.53
CA VAL A 78 4.46 -4.67 -4.23
C VAL A 78 3.85 -5.90 -3.56
N LEU A 79 3.07 -6.67 -4.33
CA LEU A 79 2.51 -7.93 -3.87
C LEU A 79 3.61 -8.95 -3.67
N THR A 80 3.74 -9.47 -2.42
CA THR A 80 4.70 -10.53 -2.08
C THR A 80 4.03 -11.86 -1.78
N ASP A 81 2.71 -11.89 -1.57
CA ASP A 81 1.92 -13.12 -1.41
C ASP A 81 1.92 -13.97 -2.70
N GLY A 82 2.46 -15.16 -2.63
CA GLY A 82 2.53 -16.09 -3.77
C GLY A 82 1.19 -16.73 -4.11
N PRO A 83 0.52 -17.39 -3.14
CA PRO A 83 -0.67 -18.19 -3.39
C PRO A 83 -1.81 -17.43 -4.03
N SER A 84 -2.12 -16.22 -3.54
CA SER A 84 -3.31 -15.46 -3.97
C SER A 84 -3.01 -14.51 -5.13
N PHE A 85 -1.80 -13.93 -5.17
CA PHE A 85 -1.47 -12.84 -6.10
C PHE A 85 -0.33 -13.16 -7.07
N GLN A 86 0.25 -14.36 -7.03
CA GLN A 86 1.47 -14.73 -7.75
C GLN A 86 2.61 -13.72 -7.49
N GLY A 87 2.65 -13.20 -6.26
CA GLY A 87 3.68 -12.30 -5.78
C GLY A 87 4.98 -13.03 -5.43
N ALA A 88 6.02 -12.26 -5.14
CA ALA A 88 7.28 -12.78 -4.62
C ALA A 88 8.07 -11.69 -3.89
N LYS A 89 8.78 -12.07 -2.81
CA LYS A 89 9.66 -11.18 -2.05
C LYS A 89 10.73 -10.52 -2.96
N THR A 90 11.23 -11.25 -3.95
CA THR A 90 12.19 -10.74 -4.94
C THR A 90 11.64 -9.61 -5.82
N PHE A 91 10.32 -9.51 -6.02
CA PHE A 91 9.71 -8.41 -6.77
C PHE A 91 9.83 -7.10 -6.01
N LEU A 92 9.67 -7.13 -4.68
CA LEU A 92 9.84 -5.96 -3.82
C LEU A 92 11.28 -5.45 -3.88
N THR A 93 12.26 -6.33 -3.65
CA THR A 93 13.68 -5.98 -3.71
C THR A 93 14.06 -5.42 -5.09
N ALA A 94 13.55 -6.02 -6.19
CA ALA A 94 13.81 -5.56 -7.54
C ALA A 94 13.22 -4.16 -7.80
N ALA A 95 11.99 -3.90 -7.34
CA ALA A 95 11.33 -2.60 -7.47
C ALA A 95 12.05 -1.53 -6.65
N ARG A 96 12.39 -1.81 -5.38
CA ARG A 96 13.11 -0.89 -4.50
C ARG A 96 14.48 -0.51 -5.04
N THR A 97 15.24 -1.48 -5.52
CA THR A 97 16.59 -1.24 -6.07
C THR A 97 16.54 -0.40 -7.36
N ALA A 98 15.46 -0.51 -8.14
CA ALA A 98 15.31 0.19 -9.41
C ALA A 98 14.94 1.67 -9.27
N THR A 99 14.32 2.08 -8.16
CA THR A 99 13.76 3.42 -7.96
C THR A 99 14.20 4.03 -6.64
N THR A 100 13.92 5.33 -6.46
CA THR A 100 14.07 6.02 -5.19
C THR A 100 12.78 6.07 -4.36
N LEU A 101 11.67 5.54 -4.90
CA LEU A 101 10.37 5.56 -4.24
C LEU A 101 10.35 4.67 -3.01
N PRO A 102 9.67 5.07 -1.93
CA PRO A 102 9.36 4.19 -0.80
C PRO A 102 8.44 3.04 -1.23
N VAL A 103 8.59 1.86 -0.61
CA VAL A 103 7.89 0.65 -1.01
C VAL A 103 7.11 0.04 0.15
N LEU A 104 5.81 -0.18 -0.07
CA LEU A 104 4.94 -0.96 0.79
C LEU A 104 5.05 -2.45 0.44
N ARG A 105 5.31 -3.32 1.43
CA ARG A 105 5.08 -4.76 1.30
C ARG A 105 3.58 -5.05 1.40
N LYS A 106 2.96 -5.36 0.28
CA LYS A 106 1.54 -5.75 0.21
C LYS A 106 1.43 -7.26 0.39
N ASP A 107 1.11 -7.67 1.60
CA ASP A 107 1.04 -9.06 2.03
C ASP A 107 0.07 -9.22 3.22
N PHE A 108 -0.31 -10.44 3.56
CA PHE A 108 -1.06 -10.74 4.78
C PHE A 108 -0.09 -10.86 5.96
N MET A 109 -0.14 -9.91 6.89
CA MET A 109 0.74 -9.85 8.06
C MET A 109 0.03 -10.40 9.30
N TYR A 110 0.60 -11.44 9.91
CA TYR A 110 0.06 -12.10 11.11
C TYR A 110 1.09 -12.25 12.24
N ASP A 111 2.37 -12.00 11.96
CA ASP A 111 3.48 -12.30 12.87
C ASP A 111 4.60 -11.26 12.70
N THR A 112 5.21 -10.84 13.80
CA THR A 112 6.31 -9.87 13.82
C THR A 112 7.55 -10.34 13.07
N TYR A 113 7.71 -11.65 12.89
CA TYR A 113 8.72 -12.22 11.98
C TYR A 113 8.59 -11.66 10.56
N GLN A 114 7.35 -11.57 10.04
CA GLN A 114 7.10 -11.03 8.69
C GLN A 114 7.46 -9.54 8.61
N VAL A 115 7.37 -8.81 9.72
CA VAL A 115 7.75 -7.39 9.80
C VAL A 115 9.28 -7.25 9.69
N ALA A 116 10.04 -8.04 10.44
CA ALA A 116 11.50 -8.10 10.32
C ALA A 116 11.93 -8.52 8.91
N GLU A 117 11.25 -9.52 8.34
CA GLU A 117 11.47 -9.97 6.95
C GLU A 117 11.15 -8.86 5.93
N ALA A 118 10.05 -8.11 6.13
CA ALA A 118 9.72 -6.97 5.27
C ALA A 118 10.87 -5.94 5.26
N ARG A 119 11.41 -5.65 6.44
CA ARG A 119 12.57 -4.76 6.56
C ARG A 119 13.81 -5.33 5.85
N ALA A 120 14.11 -6.62 6.02
CA ALA A 120 15.26 -7.29 5.42
C ALA A 120 15.23 -7.25 3.88
N ILE A 121 14.05 -7.40 3.26
CA ILE A 121 13.89 -7.31 1.80
C ILE A 121 13.75 -5.87 1.29
N GLY A 122 13.82 -4.86 2.19
CA GLY A 122 13.86 -3.45 1.87
C GLY A 122 12.50 -2.75 1.82
N ALA A 123 11.47 -3.25 2.51
CA ALA A 123 10.23 -2.50 2.67
C ALA A 123 10.43 -1.24 3.52
N ASP A 124 9.64 -0.23 3.22
CA ASP A 124 9.57 1.05 3.93
C ASP A 124 8.25 1.17 4.70
N CYS A 125 7.27 0.34 4.35
CA CYS A 125 5.94 0.29 4.95
C CYS A 125 5.41 -1.15 4.91
N ILE A 126 4.59 -1.52 5.90
CA ILE A 126 3.82 -2.78 5.91
C ILE A 126 2.33 -2.51 5.83
N LEU A 127 1.56 -3.55 5.50
CA LEU A 127 0.10 -3.53 5.50
C LEU A 127 -0.42 -4.24 6.75
N ILE A 128 -1.37 -3.61 7.44
CA ILE A 128 -2.14 -4.23 8.53
C ILE A 128 -3.62 -4.19 8.15
N ILE A 129 -4.21 -5.35 7.87
CA ILE A 129 -5.62 -5.48 7.46
C ILE A 129 -6.47 -5.76 8.69
N MET A 130 -7.26 -4.79 9.15
CA MET A 130 -8.06 -4.90 10.39
C MET A 130 -9.07 -6.04 10.36
N ALA A 131 -9.56 -6.40 9.18
CA ALA A 131 -10.45 -7.56 8.99
C ALA A 131 -9.79 -8.91 9.31
N SER A 132 -8.45 -9.00 9.27
CA SER A 132 -7.72 -10.27 9.35
C SER A 132 -6.96 -10.47 10.66
N VAL A 133 -6.89 -9.47 11.53
CA VAL A 133 -6.13 -9.51 12.79
C VAL A 133 -6.97 -9.05 13.98
N SER A 134 -6.61 -9.51 15.18
CA SER A 134 -7.12 -8.96 16.44
C SER A 134 -6.48 -7.60 16.74
N ASP A 135 -7.05 -6.85 17.71
CA ASP A 135 -6.51 -5.57 18.15
C ASP A 135 -5.09 -5.72 18.70
N ALA A 136 -4.86 -6.77 19.51
CA ALA A 136 -3.53 -7.05 20.06
C ALA A 136 -2.50 -7.36 18.96
N GLN A 137 -2.88 -8.16 17.95
CA GLN A 137 -1.99 -8.43 16.82
C GLN A 137 -1.71 -7.17 15.98
N ALA A 138 -2.73 -6.31 15.78
CA ALA A 138 -2.53 -5.06 15.05
C ALA A 138 -1.54 -4.13 15.75
N ASP A 139 -1.67 -3.99 17.09
CA ASP A 139 -0.75 -3.18 17.91
C ASP A 139 0.68 -3.77 17.90
N GLU A 140 0.82 -5.09 18.02
CA GLU A 140 2.12 -5.77 17.95
C GLU A 140 2.81 -5.58 16.58
N LEU A 141 2.06 -5.69 15.48
CA LEU A 141 2.58 -5.50 14.12
C LEU A 141 2.97 -4.04 13.87
N GLU A 142 2.12 -3.10 14.30
CA GLU A 142 2.42 -1.67 14.19
C GLU A 142 3.67 -1.30 14.98
N GLN A 143 3.76 -1.72 16.24
CA GLN A 143 4.92 -1.44 17.09
C GLN A 143 6.19 -2.04 16.49
N ALA A 144 6.13 -3.29 16.00
CA ALA A 144 7.28 -3.91 15.33
C ALA A 144 7.70 -3.14 14.06
N ALA A 145 6.75 -2.60 13.28
CA ALA A 145 7.09 -1.77 12.13
C ALA A 145 7.84 -0.49 12.55
N PHE A 146 7.35 0.19 13.59
CA PHE A 146 7.98 1.41 14.11
C PHE A 146 9.37 1.14 14.71
N ASP A 147 9.56 0.01 15.40
CA ASP A 147 10.87 -0.39 15.94
C ASP A 147 11.92 -0.59 14.83
N TRP A 148 11.48 -0.97 13.61
CA TRP A 148 12.32 -1.06 12.42
C TRP A 148 12.39 0.25 11.62
N GLY A 149 11.75 1.34 12.08
CA GLY A 149 11.70 2.64 11.40
C GLY A 149 10.81 2.64 10.15
N MET A 150 9.96 1.63 9.97
CA MET A 150 9.01 1.53 8.87
C MET A 150 7.67 2.18 9.25
N ASP A 151 6.91 2.58 8.24
CA ASP A 151 5.50 2.97 8.39
C ASP A 151 4.57 1.75 8.35
N ALA A 152 3.30 1.94 8.76
CA ALA A 152 2.24 0.95 8.63
C ALA A 152 1.01 1.57 7.96
N LEU A 153 0.48 0.92 6.91
CA LEU A 153 -0.81 1.26 6.31
C LEU A 153 -1.89 0.40 6.95
N ILE A 154 -2.83 1.04 7.65
CA ILE A 154 -3.92 0.34 8.36
C ILE A 154 -5.14 0.27 7.45
N GLU A 155 -5.41 -0.90 6.89
CA GLU A 155 -6.50 -1.11 5.94
C GLU A 155 -7.81 -1.46 6.66
N VAL A 156 -8.89 -0.75 6.30
CA VAL A 156 -10.24 -0.91 6.83
C VAL A 156 -11.28 -0.99 5.70
N HIS A 157 -12.39 -1.71 5.95
CA HIS A 157 -13.48 -1.92 4.99
C HIS A 157 -14.82 -1.42 5.49
N ASP A 158 -14.97 -1.20 6.80
CA ASP A 158 -16.21 -0.72 7.40
C ASP A 158 -15.96 0.14 8.66
N SER A 159 -17.05 0.61 9.24
CA SER A 159 -17.01 1.48 10.41
C SER A 159 -16.45 0.81 11.67
N ALA A 160 -16.71 -0.48 11.86
CA ALA A 160 -16.23 -1.21 13.03
C ALA A 160 -14.71 -1.42 12.95
N GLU A 161 -14.20 -1.74 11.76
CA GLU A 161 -12.77 -1.83 11.52
C GLU A 161 -12.07 -0.46 11.67
N LEU A 162 -12.72 0.62 11.20
CA LEU A 162 -12.19 1.98 11.37
C LEU A 162 -12.09 2.35 12.86
N ASP A 163 -13.10 2.05 13.67
CA ASP A 163 -13.07 2.33 15.12
C ASP A 163 -11.90 1.63 15.83
N ARG A 164 -11.58 0.41 15.41
CA ARG A 164 -10.42 -0.33 15.89
C ARG A 164 -9.10 0.28 15.37
N ALA A 165 -9.03 0.61 14.08
CA ALA A 165 -7.85 1.22 13.45
C ALA A 165 -7.47 2.57 14.07
N LEU A 166 -8.44 3.37 14.50
CA LEU A 166 -8.21 4.66 15.15
C LEU A 166 -7.57 4.57 16.55
N GLN A 167 -7.52 3.38 17.15
CA GLN A 167 -6.76 3.13 18.39
C GLN A 167 -5.25 2.98 18.13
N LEU A 168 -4.86 2.66 16.91
CA LEU A 168 -3.46 2.56 16.50
C LEU A 168 -2.83 3.95 16.29
N LYS A 169 -1.50 4.02 16.26
CA LYS A 169 -0.74 5.27 16.19
C LYS A 169 -0.45 5.72 14.75
N SER A 170 -0.48 4.79 13.79
CA SER A 170 -0.14 5.09 12.40
C SER A 170 -0.97 6.24 11.83
N PRO A 171 -0.34 7.23 11.18
CA PRO A 171 -1.07 8.29 10.51
C PRO A 171 -1.76 7.83 9.21
N LEU A 172 -1.47 6.63 8.68
CA LEU A 172 -1.99 6.14 7.41
C LEU A 172 -3.21 5.25 7.62
N ILE A 173 -4.37 5.68 7.14
CA ILE A 173 -5.61 4.90 7.11
C ILE A 173 -5.95 4.56 5.67
N GLY A 174 -5.90 3.28 5.33
CA GLY A 174 -6.33 2.73 4.05
C GLY A 174 -7.81 2.39 4.08
N ILE A 175 -8.61 3.01 3.22
CA ILE A 175 -10.03 2.68 3.07
C ILE A 175 -10.18 1.86 1.79
N ASN A 176 -10.40 0.56 1.94
CA ASN A 176 -10.56 -0.34 0.81
C ASN A 176 -12.03 -0.40 0.38
N ASN A 177 -12.30 0.09 -0.82
CA ASN A 177 -13.63 0.13 -1.42
C ASN A 177 -14.15 -1.25 -1.86
N ARG A 178 -13.32 -2.29 -1.81
CA ARG A 178 -13.70 -3.65 -2.17
C ARG A 178 -14.07 -4.45 -0.94
N ASN A 179 -15.29 -4.97 -0.90
CA ASN A 179 -15.70 -5.95 0.10
C ASN A 179 -14.94 -7.27 -0.12
N LEU A 180 -14.20 -7.74 0.89
CA LEU A 180 -13.37 -8.95 0.78
C LEU A 180 -14.19 -10.24 0.66
N LYS A 181 -15.48 -10.25 1.04
CA LYS A 181 -16.36 -11.42 0.99
C LYS A 181 -17.12 -11.53 -0.33
N THR A 182 -17.63 -10.40 -0.84
CA THR A 182 -18.48 -10.36 -2.04
C THR A 182 -17.73 -9.92 -3.29
N PHE A 183 -16.55 -9.33 -3.14
CA PHE A 183 -15.76 -8.65 -4.16
C PHE A 183 -16.46 -7.45 -4.81
N GLU A 184 -17.61 -7.05 -4.31
CA GLU A 184 -18.28 -5.82 -4.71
C GLU A 184 -17.40 -4.60 -4.36
N THR A 185 -17.34 -3.63 -5.27
CA THR A 185 -16.51 -2.45 -5.11
C THR A 185 -17.35 -1.19 -5.29
N THR A 186 -17.37 -0.31 -4.28
CA THR A 186 -18.09 0.97 -4.32
C THR A 186 -17.29 2.07 -3.64
N LEU A 187 -17.15 3.22 -4.30
CA LEU A 187 -16.47 4.39 -3.75
C LEU A 187 -17.23 5.02 -2.57
N ASP A 188 -18.48 4.63 -2.34
CA ASP A 188 -19.25 5.06 -1.18
C ASP A 188 -18.61 4.66 0.15
N THR A 189 -17.84 3.56 0.16
CA THR A 189 -17.07 3.15 1.34
C THR A 189 -16.11 4.28 1.77
N THR A 190 -15.32 4.81 0.84
CA THR A 190 -14.44 5.96 1.12
C THR A 190 -15.24 7.20 1.50
N ARG A 191 -16.33 7.54 0.79
CA ARG A 191 -17.17 8.72 1.09
C ARG A 191 -17.75 8.68 2.50
N LEU A 192 -18.16 7.51 2.98
CA LEU A 192 -18.76 7.36 4.31
C LEU A 192 -17.68 7.35 5.41
N LEU A 193 -16.60 6.56 5.23
CA LEU A 193 -15.61 6.38 6.28
C LEU A 193 -14.69 7.58 6.45
N SER A 194 -14.37 8.30 5.36
CA SER A 194 -13.50 9.48 5.41
C SER A 194 -14.02 10.57 6.35
N GLN A 195 -15.35 10.72 6.49
CA GLN A 195 -15.98 11.68 7.39
C GLN A 195 -15.72 11.40 8.88
N ARG A 196 -15.28 10.21 9.21
CA ARG A 196 -15.01 9.73 10.58
C ARG A 196 -13.52 9.68 10.91
N VAL A 197 -12.66 9.84 9.91
CA VAL A 197 -11.21 9.87 10.12
C VAL A 197 -10.84 11.25 10.69
N PRO A 198 -10.19 11.32 11.87
CA PRO A 198 -9.84 12.58 12.48
C PRO A 198 -8.74 13.31 11.71
N ASP A 199 -8.69 14.63 11.89
CA ASP A 199 -7.59 15.46 11.39
C ASP A 199 -6.24 14.93 11.86
N GLY A 200 -5.23 15.06 10.98
CA GLY A 200 -3.87 14.56 11.25
C GLY A 200 -3.64 13.12 10.81
N ARG A 201 -4.67 12.38 10.39
CA ARG A 201 -4.53 11.11 9.67
C ARG A 201 -4.59 11.33 8.17
N LEU A 202 -3.84 10.55 7.41
CA LEU A 202 -3.78 10.60 5.96
C LEU A 202 -4.60 9.45 5.39
N ILE A 203 -5.64 9.79 4.61
CA ILE A 203 -6.55 8.79 4.03
C ILE A 203 -6.00 8.32 2.70
N VAL A 204 -5.84 7.01 2.56
CA VAL A 204 -5.52 6.32 1.31
C VAL A 204 -6.78 5.59 0.82
N SER A 205 -7.37 6.00 -0.30
CA SER A 205 -8.49 5.29 -0.91
C SER A 205 -7.95 4.17 -1.82
N GLU A 206 -8.47 2.97 -1.65
CA GLU A 206 -8.02 1.76 -2.35
C GLU A 206 -9.17 1.10 -3.10
N SER A 207 -8.87 0.51 -4.25
CA SER A 207 -9.82 -0.20 -5.13
C SER A 207 -10.89 0.68 -5.79
N GLY A 208 -11.27 0.34 -7.02
CA GLY A 208 -12.35 1.00 -7.75
C GLY A 208 -11.98 2.33 -8.42
N LEU A 209 -10.73 2.75 -8.34
CA LEU A 209 -10.22 4.01 -8.89
C LEU A 209 -9.58 3.76 -10.25
N SER A 210 -9.99 4.51 -11.27
CA SER A 210 -9.50 4.31 -12.64
C SER A 210 -9.36 5.58 -13.45
N THR A 211 -9.99 6.68 -13.05
CA THR A 211 -10.00 7.95 -13.77
C THR A 211 -9.58 9.12 -12.87
N SER A 212 -9.14 10.22 -13.47
CA SER A 212 -8.87 11.47 -12.74
C SER A 212 -10.11 12.01 -12.03
N ASP A 213 -11.31 11.76 -12.58
CA ASP A 213 -12.58 12.17 -11.95
C ASP A 213 -12.85 11.38 -10.67
N ASP A 214 -12.51 10.08 -10.63
CA ASP A 214 -12.60 9.28 -9.41
C ASP A 214 -11.70 9.88 -8.31
N LEU A 215 -10.46 10.27 -8.66
CA LEU A 215 -9.53 10.89 -7.73
C LEU A 215 -10.03 12.23 -7.23
N ALA A 216 -10.57 13.07 -8.13
CA ALA A 216 -11.13 14.36 -7.79
C ALA A 216 -12.35 14.24 -6.86
N ASP A 217 -13.19 13.23 -7.08
CA ASP A 217 -14.35 12.93 -6.23
C ASP A 217 -13.91 12.50 -4.82
N MET A 218 -12.95 11.59 -4.72
CA MET A 218 -12.42 11.18 -3.41
C MET A 218 -11.69 12.32 -2.69
N ALA A 219 -11.01 13.20 -3.42
CA ALA A 219 -10.34 14.35 -2.84
C ALA A 219 -11.31 15.34 -2.19
N ARG A 220 -12.56 15.46 -2.68
CA ARG A 220 -13.61 16.31 -2.08
C ARG A 220 -14.03 15.84 -0.69
N VAL A 221 -13.86 14.55 -0.40
CA VAL A 221 -14.15 13.97 0.93
C VAL A 221 -12.89 13.77 1.77
N GLY A 222 -11.76 14.38 1.38
CA GLY A 222 -10.51 14.38 2.15
C GLY A 222 -9.52 13.27 1.80
N ALA A 223 -9.88 12.30 0.95
CA ALA A 223 -8.97 11.25 0.51
C ALA A 223 -8.13 11.76 -0.67
N ARG A 224 -6.90 12.18 -0.40
CA ARG A 224 -5.96 12.71 -1.39
C ARG A 224 -4.79 11.79 -1.71
N SER A 225 -4.72 10.64 -1.05
CA SER A 225 -3.81 9.56 -1.39
C SER A 225 -4.57 8.34 -1.88
N PHE A 226 -3.99 7.63 -2.84
CA PHE A 226 -4.66 6.56 -3.58
C PHE A 226 -3.74 5.36 -3.74
N LEU A 227 -4.25 4.14 -3.54
CA LEU A 227 -3.57 2.90 -3.89
C LEU A 227 -4.24 2.30 -5.12
N ILE A 228 -3.52 2.30 -6.25
CA ILE A 228 -4.05 1.93 -7.56
C ILE A 228 -3.11 0.95 -8.27
N GLY A 229 -3.65 -0.18 -8.70
CA GLY A 229 -2.91 -1.22 -9.39
C GLY A 229 -3.54 -1.63 -10.70
N GLU A 230 -4.70 -2.31 -10.66
CA GLU A 230 -5.26 -3.01 -11.81
C GLU A 230 -5.42 -2.13 -13.05
N SER A 231 -6.02 -0.94 -12.92
CA SER A 231 -6.26 -0.04 -14.04
C SER A 231 -4.99 0.41 -14.74
N LEU A 232 -3.91 0.65 -14.00
CA LEU A 232 -2.59 1.03 -14.51
C LEU A 232 -1.81 -0.17 -15.04
N MET A 233 -1.85 -1.31 -14.36
CA MET A 233 -1.14 -2.53 -14.76
C MET A 233 -1.63 -3.11 -16.08
N ARG A 234 -2.86 -2.81 -16.50
CA ARG A 234 -3.44 -3.25 -17.78
C ARG A 234 -3.00 -2.38 -18.96
N GLN A 235 -2.41 -1.22 -18.72
CA GLN A 235 -2.00 -0.29 -19.78
C GLN A 235 -0.70 -0.74 -20.47
N SER A 236 -0.60 -0.52 -21.76
CA SER A 236 0.66 -0.75 -22.51
C SER A 236 1.72 0.28 -22.13
N ASP A 237 1.33 1.55 -22.05
CA ASP A 237 2.14 2.66 -21.54
C ASP A 237 1.74 2.99 -20.11
N VAL A 238 2.41 2.35 -19.15
CA VAL A 238 2.16 2.52 -17.72
C VAL A 238 2.54 3.92 -17.25
N ALA A 239 3.63 4.49 -17.75
CA ALA A 239 4.09 5.81 -17.35
C ALA A 239 3.11 6.91 -17.81
N GLY A 240 2.73 6.91 -19.09
CA GLY A 240 1.76 7.86 -19.64
C GLY A 240 0.38 7.74 -18.99
N ALA A 241 -0.08 6.52 -18.71
CA ALA A 241 -1.33 6.30 -18.02
C ALA A 241 -1.30 6.85 -16.56
N THR A 242 -0.17 6.68 -15.88
CA THR A 242 0.02 7.23 -14.53
C THR A 242 0.02 8.75 -14.54
N GLN A 243 0.72 9.38 -15.49
CA GLN A 243 0.70 10.84 -15.67
C GLN A 243 -0.69 11.37 -15.96
N THR A 244 -1.43 10.71 -16.85
CA THR A 244 -2.81 11.08 -17.19
C THR A 244 -3.74 11.00 -15.99
N LEU A 245 -3.61 9.93 -15.19
CA LEU A 245 -4.42 9.74 -13.99
C LEU A 245 -4.19 10.84 -12.94
N LEU A 246 -2.93 11.29 -12.78
CA LEU A 246 -2.54 12.32 -11.81
C LEU A 246 -2.69 13.75 -12.34
N ALA A 247 -3.05 13.92 -13.62
CA ALA A 247 -3.20 15.25 -14.20
C ALA A 247 -4.36 16.03 -13.56
N ASN A 248 -4.20 17.38 -13.50
CA ASN A 248 -5.23 18.32 -13.02
C ASN A 248 -5.80 17.97 -11.63
N PRO A 249 -4.97 17.84 -10.57
CA PRO A 249 -5.47 17.54 -9.26
C PRO A 249 -6.37 18.65 -8.71
N THR A 250 -7.48 18.28 -8.07
CA THR A 250 -8.27 19.22 -7.29
C THR A 250 -7.44 19.75 -6.13
N LEU A 251 -7.19 21.04 -6.07
CA LEU A 251 -6.39 21.64 -5.00
C LEU A 251 -7.15 21.61 -3.65
N ALA A 252 -6.40 21.51 -2.55
CA ALA A 252 -6.98 21.62 -1.22
C ALA A 252 -7.59 23.04 -1.04
N GLY A 253 -8.87 23.10 -0.67
CA GLY A 253 -9.58 24.37 -0.49
C GLY A 253 -10.35 24.90 -1.71
N ALA A 254 -10.43 24.15 -2.81
CA ALA A 254 -11.27 24.47 -3.97
C ALA A 254 -12.67 23.81 -3.84
N ALA A 255 -13.36 24.05 -2.70
CA ALA A 255 -14.74 23.64 -2.47
C ALA A 255 -15.58 24.89 -2.19
#